data_99b3aafe140254f8038d938fedfc6050
#
_entry.id   99b3aafe140254f8038d938fedfc6050
#
_cell.length_a   1.000
_cell.length_b   1.000
_cell.length_c   1.000
_cell.angle_alpha   90.00
_cell.angle_beta   90.00
_cell.angle_gamma   90.00
#
_symmetry.space_group_name_H-M   'P 1'
#
loop_
_entity.id
_entity.type
_entity.pdbx_description
1 polymer ?
#
loop_
_entity_poly.entity_id
_entity_poly.type
_entity_poly.pdbx_seq_one_letter_code
_entity_poly.pdbx_strand_id
1 'polypeptide(L)'
;MAPSGSLLAQCLGSLLAFLFSFIVVVPLSENSRDFHGRCLLFTEGLWLSANLTAERQRFTVQEWGPESACRFGLCAGLLSLLLAALQAWRTLFFLCKGHDDSFFYAFLNLLISAFVVFVIFIASTIVSVGFNMWCDAITDKGTLSKSCEELQDIDLELNLENSAFYDQFAITQFGLWAAWLTWLGITILAFLKVYHNYRQEDLLDSLIHEKELLLGRSSSRTSFEEEKSGMI
;
A
#
# COMPACT_ATOMS: atom_id res chain seq x y z
N MET A 1 -10.65 -8.41 21.77
CA MET A 1 -11.47 -8.48 20.54
C MET A 1 -11.66 -9.95 20.21
N ALA A 2 -12.86 -10.40 19.86
CA ALA A 2 -13.07 -11.79 19.47
C ALA A 2 -12.20 -12.10 18.22
N PRO A 3 -11.53 -13.25 18.14
CA PRO A 3 -10.60 -13.58 17.05
C PRO A 3 -11.25 -13.47 15.66
N SER A 4 -12.55 -13.74 15.55
CA SER A 4 -13.32 -13.60 14.32
C SER A 4 -13.45 -12.14 13.82
N GLY A 5 -13.53 -11.15 14.70
CA GLY A 5 -13.64 -9.75 14.34
C GLY A 5 -12.36 -9.19 13.72
N SER A 6 -11.20 -9.59 14.20
CA SER A 6 -9.90 -9.19 13.65
C SER A 6 -9.66 -9.77 12.24
N LEU A 7 -10.03 -11.04 12.03
CA LEU A 7 -9.94 -11.69 10.71
C LEU A 7 -10.87 -11.02 9.68
N LEU A 8 -12.08 -10.69 10.09
CA LEU A 8 -13.04 -10.00 9.22
C LEU A 8 -12.54 -8.60 8.85
N ALA A 9 -11.99 -7.84 9.79
CA ALA A 9 -11.41 -6.53 9.53
C ALA A 9 -10.21 -6.62 8.57
N GLN A 10 -9.34 -7.62 8.70
CA GLN A 10 -8.23 -7.87 7.78
C GLN A 10 -8.73 -8.27 6.38
N CYS A 11 -9.78 -9.08 6.28
CA CYS A 11 -10.38 -9.45 5.01
C CYS A 11 -10.96 -8.23 4.29
N LEU A 12 -11.75 -7.41 4.97
CA LEU A 12 -12.30 -6.16 4.42
C LEU A 12 -11.20 -5.18 4.01
N GLY A 13 -10.17 -5.02 4.84
CA GLY A 13 -9.01 -4.19 4.51
C GLY A 13 -8.29 -4.66 3.24
N SER A 14 -8.06 -5.97 3.10
CA SER A 14 -7.43 -6.54 1.92
C SER A 14 -8.26 -6.36 0.64
N LEU A 15 -9.59 -6.48 0.73
CA LEU A 15 -10.50 -6.21 -0.39
C LEU A 15 -10.48 -4.73 -0.79
N LEU A 16 -10.48 -3.81 0.18
CA LEU A 16 -10.34 -2.37 -0.09
C LEU A 16 -8.98 -2.05 -0.72
N ALA A 17 -7.89 -2.62 -0.21
CA ALA A 17 -6.56 -2.45 -0.79
C ALA A 17 -6.51 -2.96 -2.24
N PHE A 18 -7.17 -4.08 -2.54
CA PHE A 18 -7.30 -4.62 -3.90
C PHE A 18 -8.03 -3.64 -4.82
N LEU A 19 -9.18 -3.10 -4.38
CA LEU A 19 -9.97 -2.14 -5.17
C LEU A 19 -9.18 -0.85 -5.45
N PHE A 20 -8.53 -0.27 -4.42
CA PHE A 20 -7.74 0.94 -4.61
C PHE A 20 -6.51 0.70 -5.50
N SER A 21 -5.85 -0.46 -5.38
CA SER A 21 -4.74 -0.82 -6.27
C SER A 21 -5.21 -0.98 -7.72
N PHE A 22 -6.41 -1.49 -7.95
CA PHE A 22 -7.00 -1.58 -9.28
C PHE A 22 -7.27 -0.18 -9.87
N ILE A 23 -7.80 0.75 -9.05
CA ILE A 23 -8.00 2.15 -9.41
C ILE A 23 -6.68 2.86 -9.78
N VAL A 24 -5.55 2.42 -9.25
CA VAL A 24 -4.20 2.93 -9.61
C VAL A 24 -3.71 2.34 -10.93
N VAL A 25 -3.79 1.02 -11.07
CA VAL A 25 -3.16 0.30 -12.18
C VAL A 25 -3.83 0.63 -13.51
N VAL A 26 -5.17 0.72 -13.55
CA VAL A 26 -5.90 0.93 -14.79
C VAL A 26 -5.58 2.28 -15.43
N PRO A 27 -5.79 3.44 -14.76
CA PRO A 27 -5.52 4.74 -15.38
C PRO A 27 -4.03 4.93 -15.72
N LEU A 28 -3.13 4.42 -14.87
CA LEU A 28 -1.70 4.55 -15.11
C LEU A 28 -1.23 3.71 -16.30
N SER A 29 -1.85 2.54 -16.54
CA SER A 29 -1.58 1.73 -17.72
C SER A 29 -2.13 2.34 -19.00
N GLU A 30 -3.32 2.97 -18.94
CA GLU A 30 -3.92 3.73 -20.05
C GLU A 30 -3.06 4.93 -20.39
N ASN A 31 -2.66 5.73 -19.38
CA ASN A 31 -1.76 6.86 -19.58
C ASN A 31 -0.44 6.43 -20.28
N SER A 32 0.17 5.34 -19.82
CA SER A 32 1.38 4.80 -20.44
C SER A 32 1.17 4.40 -21.91
N ARG A 33 -0.01 3.93 -22.27
CA ARG A 33 -0.36 3.56 -23.64
C ARG A 33 -0.60 4.81 -24.50
N ASP A 34 -1.37 5.79 -24.00
CA ASP A 34 -1.71 7.02 -24.68
C ASP A 34 -0.46 7.85 -25.01
N PHE A 35 0.52 7.85 -24.10
CA PHE A 35 1.81 8.51 -24.28
C PHE A 35 2.90 7.62 -24.91
N HIS A 36 2.54 6.47 -25.52
CA HIS A 36 3.47 5.57 -26.20
C HIS A 36 4.67 5.13 -25.34
N GLY A 37 4.45 4.93 -24.03
CA GLY A 37 5.46 4.54 -23.05
C GLY A 37 6.32 5.69 -22.53
N ARG A 38 6.11 6.93 -22.97
CA ARG A 38 6.79 8.11 -22.40
C ARG A 38 6.16 8.48 -21.06
N CYS A 39 6.98 8.98 -20.14
CA CYS A 39 6.52 9.36 -18.81
C CYS A 39 6.24 10.87 -18.74
N LEU A 40 5.03 11.21 -18.34
CA LEU A 40 4.60 12.59 -18.17
C LEU A 40 5.09 13.21 -16.86
N LEU A 41 5.37 12.36 -15.85
CA LEU A 41 5.84 12.81 -14.54
C LEU A 41 7.23 13.43 -14.67
N PHE A 42 7.43 14.63 -14.09
CA PHE A 42 8.70 15.38 -14.16
C PHE A 42 9.10 15.85 -15.57
N THR A 43 8.13 15.97 -16.48
CA THR A 43 8.39 16.47 -17.84
C THR A 43 8.56 17.99 -17.80
N GLU A 44 9.61 18.47 -18.46
CA GLU A 44 9.87 19.91 -18.62
C GLU A 44 9.51 20.36 -20.04
N GLY A 45 8.88 21.52 -20.15
CA GLY A 45 8.50 22.10 -21.42
C GLY A 45 8.47 23.63 -21.41
N LEU A 46 8.47 24.23 -22.58
CA LEU A 46 8.40 25.67 -22.76
C LEU A 46 7.30 26.04 -23.77
N TRP A 47 6.61 27.13 -23.47
CA TRP A 47 5.71 27.77 -24.41
C TRP A 47 6.51 28.61 -25.40
N LEU A 48 6.47 28.24 -26.68
CA LEU A 48 7.04 29.04 -27.75
C LEU A 48 6.00 30.09 -28.17
N SER A 49 6.23 31.36 -27.81
CA SER A 49 5.50 32.46 -28.39
C SER A 49 6.11 32.79 -29.76
N ALA A 50 5.57 32.18 -30.80
CA ALA A 50 5.76 32.76 -32.14
C ALA A 50 5.06 34.13 -32.18
N ASN A 51 5.72 35.18 -32.73
CA ASN A 51 5.26 36.57 -32.81
C ASN A 51 3.91 36.80 -33.53
N LEU A 52 2.96 35.91 -33.40
CA LEU A 52 1.64 35.93 -34.01
C LEU A 52 0.62 35.62 -32.91
N THR A 53 -0.33 36.57 -32.76
CA THR A 53 -1.62 36.50 -32.07
C THR A 53 -1.77 35.42 -30.98
N ALA A 54 -2.32 35.76 -29.84
CA ALA A 54 -2.52 34.92 -28.64
C ALA A 54 -3.15 33.51 -28.87
N GLU A 55 -3.67 33.24 -30.07
CA GLU A 55 -4.31 31.97 -30.47
C GLU A 55 -3.34 30.87 -30.96
N ARG A 56 -2.05 31.15 -31.14
CA ARG A 56 -1.06 30.16 -31.60
C ARG A 56 0.16 30.04 -30.66
N GLN A 57 -0.10 29.87 -29.41
CA GLN A 57 0.96 29.44 -28.47
C GLN A 57 1.11 27.92 -28.58
N ARG A 58 2.32 27.47 -28.94
CA ARG A 58 2.64 26.06 -29.07
C ARG A 58 3.46 25.63 -27.86
N PHE A 59 3.01 24.59 -27.14
CA PHE A 59 3.79 23.96 -26.09
C PHE A 59 4.78 22.98 -26.70
N THR A 60 6.05 23.09 -26.36
CA THR A 60 7.09 22.15 -26.79
C THR A 60 7.71 21.50 -25.57
N VAL A 61 7.69 20.16 -25.53
CA VAL A 61 8.40 19.38 -24.51
C VAL A 61 9.90 19.45 -24.79
N GLN A 62 10.66 19.93 -23.83
CA GLN A 62 12.12 19.96 -23.91
C GLN A 62 12.72 18.61 -23.50
N GLU A 63 12.27 18.06 -22.39
CA GLU A 63 12.73 16.79 -21.86
C GLU A 63 11.57 16.02 -21.26
N TRP A 64 11.41 14.76 -21.68
CA TRP A 64 10.44 13.86 -21.09
C TRP A 64 10.93 13.38 -19.75
N GLY A 65 10.02 13.23 -18.81
CA GLY A 65 10.35 12.69 -17.51
C GLY A 65 10.92 11.27 -17.56
N PRO A 66 11.63 10.86 -16.50
CA PRO A 66 12.28 9.55 -16.45
C PRO A 66 11.23 8.43 -16.50
N GLU A 67 11.35 7.53 -17.49
CA GLU A 67 10.45 6.37 -17.63
C GLU A 67 10.39 5.53 -16.36
N SER A 68 11.47 5.50 -15.58
CA SER A 68 11.54 4.78 -14.31
C SER A 68 10.51 5.24 -13.30
N ALA A 69 10.12 6.52 -13.27
CA ALA A 69 9.13 7.05 -12.35
C ALA A 69 7.73 6.48 -12.62
N CYS A 70 7.29 6.48 -13.89
CA CYS A 70 6.01 5.91 -14.29
C CYS A 70 6.00 4.38 -14.13
N ARG A 71 7.07 3.70 -14.52
CA ARG A 71 7.21 2.25 -14.36
C ARG A 71 7.20 1.85 -12.88
N PHE A 72 7.86 2.62 -12.03
CA PHE A 72 7.85 2.36 -10.58
C PHE A 72 6.44 2.49 -9.99
N GLY A 73 5.70 3.53 -10.34
CA GLY A 73 4.31 3.70 -9.90
C GLY A 73 3.42 2.53 -10.33
N LEU A 74 3.54 2.10 -11.60
CA LEU A 74 2.80 0.95 -12.13
C LEU A 74 3.20 -0.35 -11.44
N CYS A 75 4.51 -0.61 -11.26
CA CYS A 75 4.99 -1.80 -10.56
C CYS A 75 4.54 -1.83 -9.11
N ALA A 76 4.57 -0.70 -8.40
CA ALA A 76 4.09 -0.58 -7.02
C ALA A 76 2.58 -0.89 -6.93
N GLY A 77 1.78 -0.35 -7.85
CA GLY A 77 0.34 -0.64 -7.96
C GLY A 77 0.05 -2.12 -8.23
N LEU A 78 0.77 -2.74 -9.17
CA LEU A 78 0.65 -4.17 -9.48
C LEU A 78 1.08 -5.06 -8.30
N LEU A 79 2.18 -4.73 -7.62
CA LEU A 79 2.63 -5.44 -6.44
C LEU A 79 1.58 -5.39 -5.33
N SER A 80 1.04 -4.20 -5.06
CA SER A 80 -0.05 -4.00 -4.09
C SER A 80 -1.30 -4.81 -4.45
N LEU A 81 -1.70 -4.79 -5.73
CA LEU A 81 -2.85 -5.54 -6.24
C LEU A 81 -2.70 -7.05 -5.99
N LEU A 82 -1.55 -7.62 -6.37
CA LEU A 82 -1.27 -9.05 -6.23
C LEU A 82 -1.23 -9.46 -4.74
N LEU A 83 -0.53 -8.70 -3.92
CA LEU A 83 -0.43 -9.00 -2.49
C LEU A 83 -1.77 -8.83 -1.77
N ALA A 84 -2.57 -7.82 -2.12
CA ALA A 84 -3.92 -7.65 -1.58
C ALA A 84 -4.84 -8.81 -1.96
N ALA A 85 -4.78 -9.28 -3.22
CA ALA A 85 -5.54 -10.45 -3.68
C ALA A 85 -5.14 -11.72 -2.92
N LEU A 86 -3.84 -11.97 -2.75
CA LEU A 86 -3.32 -13.13 -1.99
C LEU A 86 -3.73 -13.07 -0.53
N GLN A 87 -3.67 -11.90 0.11
CA GLN A 87 -4.09 -11.72 1.50
C GLN A 87 -5.60 -11.87 1.67
N ALA A 88 -6.40 -11.31 0.76
CA ALA A 88 -7.85 -11.46 0.77
C ALA A 88 -8.25 -12.93 0.62
N TRP A 89 -7.64 -13.65 -0.34
CA TRP A 89 -7.88 -15.08 -0.53
C TRP A 89 -7.54 -15.88 0.71
N ARG A 90 -6.38 -15.64 1.31
CA ARG A 90 -5.93 -16.35 2.50
C ARG A 90 -6.84 -16.08 3.71
N THR A 91 -7.16 -14.81 3.99
CA THR A 91 -8.03 -14.45 5.10
C THR A 91 -9.44 -14.98 4.93
N LEU A 92 -9.96 -14.98 3.70
CA LEU A 92 -11.25 -15.58 3.38
C LEU A 92 -11.25 -17.09 3.63
N PHE A 93 -10.18 -17.79 3.21
CA PHE A 93 -10.02 -19.22 3.44
C PHE A 93 -9.99 -19.57 4.93
N PHE A 94 -9.25 -18.83 5.74
CA PHE A 94 -9.20 -19.03 7.18
C PHE A 94 -10.52 -18.70 7.88
N LEU A 95 -11.23 -17.68 7.40
CA LEU A 95 -12.55 -17.33 7.92
C LEU A 95 -13.56 -18.46 7.68
N CYS A 96 -13.50 -19.11 6.51
CA CYS A 96 -14.39 -20.25 6.17
C CYS A 96 -14.03 -21.55 6.90
N LYS A 97 -12.73 -21.80 7.16
CA LYS A 97 -12.24 -23.07 7.69
C LYS A 97 -12.05 -23.06 9.22
N GLY A 98 -12.12 -21.91 9.87
CA GLY A 98 -12.00 -21.77 11.33
C GLY A 98 -10.65 -22.22 11.88
N HIS A 99 -9.58 -22.08 11.12
CA HIS A 99 -8.23 -22.47 11.53
C HIS A 99 -7.45 -21.26 12.05
N ASP A 100 -6.77 -21.43 13.19
CA ASP A 100 -5.94 -20.37 13.76
C ASP A 100 -4.61 -20.25 13.00
N ASP A 101 -4.23 -19.02 12.68
CA ASP A 101 -2.92 -18.72 12.06
C ASP A 101 -1.78 -19.02 13.05
N SER A 102 -0.75 -19.74 12.62
CA SER A 102 0.45 -19.89 13.40
C SER A 102 1.17 -18.53 13.57
N PHE A 103 1.87 -18.35 14.68
CA PHE A 103 2.63 -17.12 14.99
C PHE A 103 3.54 -16.66 13.86
N PHE A 104 4.22 -17.61 13.20
CA PHE A 104 5.13 -17.33 12.09
C PHE A 104 4.41 -16.64 10.91
N TYR A 105 3.20 -17.08 10.56
CA TYR A 105 2.42 -16.47 9.49
C TYR A 105 1.93 -15.07 9.83
N ALA A 106 1.55 -14.83 11.10
CA ALA A 106 1.16 -13.50 11.54
C ALA A 106 2.34 -12.51 11.44
N PHE A 107 3.53 -12.94 11.84
CA PHE A 107 4.76 -12.16 11.75
C PHE A 107 5.16 -11.88 10.28
N LEU A 108 5.13 -12.90 9.42
CA LEU A 108 5.42 -12.73 7.98
C LEU A 108 4.44 -11.75 7.32
N ASN A 109 3.15 -11.85 7.67
CA ASN A 109 2.13 -10.93 7.18
C ASN A 109 2.40 -9.48 7.60
N LEU A 110 2.86 -9.27 8.83
CA LEU A 110 3.27 -7.96 9.32
C LEU A 110 4.44 -7.39 8.50
N LEU A 111 5.48 -8.19 8.23
CA LEU A 111 6.63 -7.76 7.45
C LEU A 111 6.25 -7.38 6.02
N ILE A 112 5.44 -8.21 5.36
CA ILE A 112 4.99 -7.96 3.99
C ILE A 112 4.14 -6.68 3.93
N SER A 113 3.18 -6.50 4.84
CA SER A 113 2.33 -5.31 4.84
C SER A 113 3.13 -4.04 5.15
N ALA A 114 4.09 -4.07 6.07
CA ALA A 114 4.97 -2.94 6.36
C ALA A 114 5.84 -2.57 5.15
N PHE A 115 6.36 -3.55 4.41
CA PHE A 115 7.11 -3.32 3.18
C PHE A 115 6.23 -2.66 2.12
N VAL A 116 5.00 -3.13 1.92
CA VAL A 116 4.05 -2.54 0.96
C VAL A 116 3.69 -1.10 1.33
N VAL A 117 3.43 -0.81 2.60
CA VAL A 117 3.20 0.57 3.09
C VAL A 117 4.32 1.50 2.66
N PHE A 118 5.58 1.08 2.83
CA PHE A 118 6.75 1.87 2.44
C PHE A 118 6.83 2.08 0.93
N VAL A 119 6.65 1.02 0.13
CA VAL A 119 6.70 1.11 -1.33
C VAL A 119 5.60 2.00 -1.89
N ILE A 120 4.35 1.84 -1.41
CA ILE A 120 3.22 2.66 -1.86
C ILE A 120 3.38 4.12 -1.43
N PHE A 121 3.95 4.39 -0.25
CA PHE A 121 4.24 5.76 0.18
C PHE A 121 5.21 6.47 -0.78
N ILE A 122 6.31 5.79 -1.16
CA ILE A 122 7.26 6.33 -2.14
C ILE A 122 6.58 6.56 -3.48
N ALA A 123 5.78 5.59 -3.97
CA ALA A 123 5.06 5.73 -5.22
C ALA A 123 4.06 6.89 -5.20
N SER A 124 3.31 7.05 -4.10
CA SER A 124 2.38 8.18 -3.92
C SER A 124 3.10 9.52 -3.99
N THR A 125 4.25 9.62 -3.34
CA THR A 125 5.06 10.85 -3.32
C THR A 125 5.62 11.17 -4.71
N ILE A 126 6.19 10.17 -5.41
CA ILE A 126 6.73 10.34 -6.77
C ILE A 126 5.64 10.79 -7.74
N VAL A 127 4.49 10.14 -7.73
CA VAL A 127 3.37 10.51 -8.62
C VAL A 127 2.84 11.89 -8.27
N SER A 128 2.67 12.22 -6.99
CA SER A 128 2.14 13.53 -6.59
C SER A 128 3.09 14.68 -6.95
N VAL A 129 4.38 14.53 -6.68
CA VAL A 129 5.38 15.56 -6.99
C VAL A 129 5.57 15.68 -8.50
N GLY A 130 5.70 14.56 -9.21
CA GLY A 130 5.92 14.55 -10.65
C GLY A 130 4.73 15.13 -11.42
N PHE A 131 3.51 14.86 -10.98
CA PHE A 131 2.31 15.43 -11.58
C PHE A 131 2.17 16.94 -11.31
N ASN A 132 2.47 17.39 -10.09
CA ASN A 132 2.48 18.83 -9.79
C ASN A 132 3.52 19.57 -10.63
N MET A 133 4.73 19.03 -10.78
CA MET A 133 5.75 19.62 -11.65
C MET A 133 5.30 19.72 -13.11
N TRP A 134 4.62 18.69 -13.63
CA TRP A 134 4.02 18.75 -14.95
C TRP A 134 2.96 19.85 -15.06
N CYS A 135 2.01 19.92 -14.11
CA CYS A 135 0.99 20.97 -14.09
C CYS A 135 1.61 22.36 -14.00
N ASP A 136 2.63 22.56 -13.17
CA ASP A 136 3.36 23.81 -13.06
C ASP A 136 4.03 24.19 -14.41
N ALA A 137 4.67 23.24 -15.08
CA ALA A 137 5.34 23.46 -16.36
C ALA A 137 4.36 23.92 -17.46
N ILE A 138 3.13 23.38 -17.50
CA ILE A 138 2.14 23.77 -18.50
C ILE A 138 1.37 25.05 -18.15
N THR A 139 1.28 25.42 -16.86
CA THR A 139 0.58 26.63 -16.40
C THR A 139 1.51 27.85 -16.26
N ASP A 140 2.83 27.66 -16.06
CA ASP A 140 3.80 28.70 -15.69
C ASP A 140 4.21 29.52 -16.87
N LYS A 141 3.69 30.22 -17.59
CA LYS A 141 4.05 31.16 -18.69
C LYS A 141 3.03 31.26 -19.82
N GLY A 142 1.87 30.64 -19.63
CA GLY A 142 0.77 30.86 -20.56
C GLY A 142 0.14 32.23 -20.33
N THR A 143 -0.07 33.00 -21.37
CA THR A 143 -0.92 34.21 -21.34
C THR A 143 -2.38 33.87 -21.03
N LEU A 144 -2.74 32.58 -21.03
CA LEU A 144 -4.01 32.04 -20.58
C LEU A 144 -3.85 31.58 -19.12
N SER A 145 -4.50 32.27 -18.20
CA SER A 145 -4.67 31.88 -16.79
C SER A 145 -5.65 30.69 -16.72
N LYS A 146 -5.26 29.55 -17.30
CA LYS A 146 -6.05 28.31 -17.28
C LYS A 146 -5.53 27.34 -16.24
N SER A 147 -6.44 26.60 -15.61
CA SER A 147 -6.07 25.53 -14.70
C SER A 147 -5.48 24.33 -15.46
N CYS A 148 -4.71 23.48 -14.78
CA CYS A 148 -4.14 22.25 -15.37
C CYS A 148 -5.25 21.33 -15.93
N GLU A 149 -6.41 21.32 -15.31
CA GLU A 149 -7.61 20.59 -15.75
C GLU A 149 -8.14 21.10 -17.08
N GLU A 150 -8.25 22.44 -17.26
CA GLU A 150 -8.73 23.02 -18.52
C GLU A 150 -7.76 22.81 -19.69
N LEU A 151 -6.49 22.59 -19.41
CA LEU A 151 -5.47 22.37 -20.43
C LEU A 151 -5.50 20.95 -21.03
N GLN A 152 -6.18 19.98 -20.40
CA GLN A 152 -6.36 18.66 -20.99
C GLN A 152 -7.27 18.69 -22.23
N ASP A 153 -8.22 19.63 -22.30
CA ASP A 153 -9.15 19.79 -23.43
C ASP A 153 -8.53 20.55 -24.62
N ILE A 154 -7.32 21.11 -24.44
CA ILE A 154 -6.60 21.84 -25.48
C ILE A 154 -5.61 20.89 -26.14
N ASP A 155 -5.64 20.83 -27.47
CA ASP A 155 -4.65 20.10 -28.24
C ASP A 155 -3.26 20.76 -28.06
N LEU A 156 -2.43 20.17 -27.23
CA LEU A 156 -1.06 20.61 -26.95
C LEU A 156 -0.12 20.33 -28.14
N GLU A 157 -0.65 19.94 -29.31
CA GLU A 157 0.09 19.58 -30.53
C GLU A 157 1.24 18.55 -30.29
N LEU A 158 1.11 17.72 -29.24
CA LEU A 158 2.09 16.68 -28.90
C LEU A 158 2.02 15.47 -29.85
N ASN A 159 1.08 15.48 -30.84
CA ASN A 159 0.71 14.32 -31.68
C ASN A 159 0.32 13.08 -30.86
N LEU A 160 -0.23 13.27 -29.67
CA LEU A 160 -0.61 12.26 -28.70
C LEU A 160 -2.03 12.57 -28.22
N GLU A 161 -2.78 11.53 -27.85
CA GLU A 161 -4.10 11.71 -27.25
C GLU A 161 -3.95 12.16 -25.80
N ASN A 162 -4.01 13.47 -25.56
CA ASN A 162 -3.81 14.10 -24.26
C ASN A 162 -5.13 14.47 -23.54
N SER A 163 -6.28 14.05 -24.07
CA SER A 163 -7.59 14.50 -23.62
C SER A 163 -8.01 14.04 -22.21
N ALA A 164 -7.26 13.17 -21.54
CA ALA A 164 -7.63 12.61 -20.23
C ALA A 164 -6.48 12.49 -19.24
N PHE A 165 -5.33 13.14 -19.49
CA PHE A 165 -4.15 12.97 -18.63
C PHE A 165 -4.39 13.43 -17.19
N TYR A 166 -5.11 14.55 -17.02
CA TYR A 166 -5.40 15.10 -15.70
C TYR A 166 -6.26 14.15 -14.89
N ASP A 167 -7.35 13.67 -15.46
CA ASP A 167 -8.26 12.74 -14.80
C ASP A 167 -7.58 11.43 -14.45
N GLN A 168 -6.76 10.88 -15.38
CA GLN A 168 -6.01 9.66 -15.16
C GLN A 168 -5.04 9.79 -13.98
N PHE A 169 -4.28 10.90 -13.89
CA PHE A 169 -3.37 11.14 -12.78
C PHE A 169 -4.07 11.51 -11.48
N ALA A 170 -5.16 12.29 -11.52
CA ALA A 170 -5.94 12.63 -10.34
C ALA A 170 -6.54 11.37 -9.68
N ILE A 171 -7.12 10.48 -10.49
CA ILE A 171 -7.67 9.20 -10.04
C ILE A 171 -6.55 8.30 -9.49
N THR A 172 -5.41 8.23 -10.19
CA THR A 172 -4.23 7.45 -9.74
C THR A 172 -3.70 7.96 -8.40
N GLN A 173 -3.58 9.27 -8.24
CA GLN A 173 -3.11 9.90 -7.01
C GLN A 173 -4.05 9.62 -5.84
N PHE A 174 -5.35 9.75 -6.05
CA PHE A 174 -6.35 9.38 -5.05
C PHE A 174 -6.24 7.91 -4.69
N GLY A 175 -6.15 7.01 -5.66
CA GLY A 175 -6.02 5.57 -5.46
C GLY A 175 -4.77 5.19 -4.67
N LEU A 176 -3.61 5.81 -4.95
CA LEU A 176 -2.35 5.57 -4.24
C LEU A 176 -2.44 5.98 -2.76
N TRP A 177 -2.96 7.17 -2.46
CA TRP A 177 -3.11 7.63 -1.07
C TRP A 177 -4.13 6.80 -0.30
N ALA A 178 -5.24 6.42 -0.93
CA ALA A 178 -6.25 5.54 -0.33
C ALA A 178 -5.69 4.13 -0.09
N ALA A 179 -4.94 3.58 -1.04
CA ALA A 179 -4.24 2.29 -0.87
C ALA A 179 -3.22 2.36 0.27
N TRP A 180 -2.44 3.44 0.37
CA TRP A 180 -1.48 3.63 1.46
C TRP A 180 -2.15 3.62 2.84
N LEU A 181 -3.23 4.39 3.01
CA LEU A 181 -4.00 4.40 4.27
C LEU A 181 -4.57 3.02 4.62
N THR A 182 -5.07 2.31 3.61
CA THR A 182 -5.63 0.97 3.80
C THR A 182 -4.55 -0.03 4.23
N TRP A 183 -3.38 -0.02 3.58
CA TRP A 183 -2.26 -0.86 3.95
C TRP A 183 -1.70 -0.52 5.34
N LEU A 184 -1.69 0.75 5.71
CA LEU A 184 -1.34 1.18 7.06
C LEU A 184 -2.30 0.57 8.10
N GLY A 185 -3.60 0.60 7.83
CA GLY A 185 -4.61 -0.04 8.68
C GLY A 185 -4.40 -1.55 8.80
N ILE A 186 -4.13 -2.26 7.69
CA ILE A 186 -3.81 -3.69 7.69
C ILE A 186 -2.57 -3.97 8.53
N THR A 187 -1.53 -3.14 8.40
CA THR A 187 -0.27 -3.28 9.16
C THR A 187 -0.50 -3.11 10.66
N ILE A 188 -1.31 -2.13 11.08
CA ILE A 188 -1.67 -1.93 12.48
C ILE A 188 -2.42 -3.15 13.03
N LEU A 189 -3.41 -3.67 12.27
CA LEU A 189 -4.14 -4.88 12.67
C LEU A 189 -3.24 -6.11 12.77
N ALA A 190 -2.30 -6.28 11.84
CA ALA A 190 -1.31 -7.35 11.88
C ALA A 190 -0.38 -7.22 13.09
N PHE A 191 0.07 -6.01 13.40
CA PHE A 191 0.90 -5.73 14.59
C PHE A 191 0.16 -6.07 15.89
N LEU A 192 -1.09 -5.63 16.03
CA LEU A 192 -1.91 -5.93 17.20
C LEU A 192 -2.12 -7.44 17.37
N LYS A 193 -2.29 -8.16 16.26
CA LYS A 193 -2.44 -9.63 16.27
C LYS A 193 -1.15 -10.31 16.75
N VAL A 194 0.01 -9.92 16.22
CA VAL A 194 1.32 -10.45 16.63
C VAL A 194 1.58 -10.16 18.11
N TYR A 195 1.33 -8.93 18.54
CA TYR A 195 1.49 -8.52 19.94
C TYR A 195 0.60 -9.34 20.90
N HIS A 196 -0.64 -9.57 20.51
CA HIS A 196 -1.58 -10.36 21.32
C HIS A 196 -1.16 -11.82 21.42
N ASN A 197 -0.72 -12.43 20.29
CA ASN A 197 -0.22 -13.80 20.27
C ASN A 197 1.05 -13.95 21.12
N TYR A 198 1.99 -13.02 21.02
CA TYR A 198 3.22 -13.01 21.83
C TYR A 198 2.90 -12.98 23.33
N ARG A 199 1.94 -12.14 23.73
CA ARG A 199 1.52 -12.01 25.12
C ARG A 199 0.82 -13.27 25.65
N GLN A 200 0.09 -13.99 24.78
CA GLN A 200 -0.53 -15.27 25.16
C GLN A 200 0.52 -16.38 25.36
N GLU A 201 1.53 -16.46 24.50
CA GLU A 201 2.64 -17.43 24.66
C GLU A 201 3.41 -17.18 25.96
N ASP A 202 3.73 -15.94 26.28
CA ASP A 202 4.44 -15.55 27.51
C ASP A 202 3.64 -15.92 28.79
N LEU A 203 2.32 -15.73 28.77
CA LEU A 203 1.42 -16.15 29.84
C LEU A 203 1.35 -17.67 29.97
N LEU A 204 1.33 -18.39 28.86
CA LEU A 204 1.30 -19.85 28.86
C LEU A 204 2.58 -20.45 29.43
N ASP A 205 3.74 -19.93 29.04
CA ASP A 205 5.04 -20.32 29.56
C ASP A 205 5.16 -20.05 31.07
N SER A 206 4.67 -18.91 31.54
CA SER A 206 4.67 -18.60 32.99
C SER A 206 3.77 -19.55 33.77
N LEU A 207 2.59 -19.92 33.24
CA LEU A 207 1.70 -20.89 33.88
C LEU A 207 2.25 -22.31 33.87
N ILE A 208 2.96 -22.72 32.82
CA ILE A 208 3.62 -24.02 32.75
C ILE A 208 4.73 -24.09 33.78
N HIS A 209 5.53 -23.02 33.87
CA HIS A 209 6.60 -22.95 34.88
C HIS A 209 6.07 -22.99 36.32
N GLU A 210 4.98 -22.28 36.62
CA GLU A 210 4.32 -22.32 37.92
C GLU A 210 3.76 -23.72 38.24
N LYS A 211 3.15 -24.38 37.23
CA LYS A 211 2.66 -25.75 37.35
C LYS A 211 3.79 -26.75 37.65
N GLU A 212 4.95 -26.63 37.00
CA GLU A 212 6.11 -27.47 37.24
C GLU A 212 6.67 -27.26 38.63
N LEU A 213 6.74 -26.03 39.14
CA LEU A 213 7.13 -25.72 40.50
C LEU A 213 6.19 -26.34 41.55
N LEU A 214 4.88 -26.29 41.31
CA LEU A 214 3.89 -26.89 42.20
C LEU A 214 3.97 -28.41 42.20
N LEU A 215 4.17 -29.06 41.04
CA LEU A 215 4.35 -30.50 40.91
C LEU A 215 5.66 -30.95 41.56
N GLY A 216 6.77 -30.24 41.39
CA GLY A 216 8.05 -30.51 42.03
C GLY A 216 7.94 -30.37 43.54
N ARG A 217 7.20 -29.41 44.06
CA ARG A 217 6.96 -29.20 45.49
C ARG A 217 6.06 -30.30 46.08
N SER A 218 5.08 -30.80 45.30
CA SER A 218 4.22 -31.95 45.70
C SER A 218 5.01 -33.25 45.78
N SER A 219 5.90 -33.50 44.80
CA SER A 219 6.77 -34.71 44.80
C SER A 219 7.77 -34.71 45.98
N SER A 220 8.33 -33.55 46.33
CA SER A 220 9.22 -33.41 47.51
C SER A 220 8.48 -33.64 48.83
N ARG A 221 7.19 -33.29 48.90
CA ARG A 221 6.38 -33.47 50.11
C ARG A 221 6.00 -34.94 50.34
N THR A 222 5.68 -35.67 49.26
CA THR A 222 5.38 -37.12 49.37
C THR A 222 6.61 -37.94 49.74
N SER A 223 7.81 -37.61 49.28
CA SER A 223 9.04 -38.29 49.67
C SER A 223 9.41 -38.04 51.14
N PHE A 224 9.13 -36.87 51.70
CA PHE A 224 9.31 -36.57 53.12
C PHE A 224 8.31 -37.28 54.05
N GLU A 225 7.06 -37.53 53.59
CA GLU A 225 6.06 -38.29 54.36
C GLU A 225 6.35 -39.79 54.34
N GLU A 226 6.84 -40.34 53.23
CA GLU A 226 7.26 -41.76 53.14
C GLU A 226 8.47 -42.06 54.03
N GLU A 227 9.46 -41.14 54.08
CA GLU A 227 10.64 -41.32 54.97
C GLU A 227 10.26 -41.23 56.45
N LYS A 228 9.23 -40.47 56.81
CA LYS A 228 8.73 -40.36 58.19
C LYS A 228 7.87 -41.54 58.62
N SER A 229 7.25 -42.25 57.69
CA SER A 229 6.44 -43.47 57.98
C SER A 229 7.28 -44.73 58.09
N GLY A 230 8.51 -44.74 57.60
CA GLY A 230 9.45 -45.88 57.69
C GLY A 230 10.29 -45.95 58.96
N MET A 231 10.09 -44.99 59.90
CA MET A 231 10.83 -44.90 61.14
C MET A 231 10.02 -45.16 62.44
N ILE A 232 8.93 -45.93 62.36
CA ILE A 232 8.16 -46.38 63.53
C ILE A 232 8.14 -47.89 63.56
#